data_c7982c9e504b395e14df9d232c9a6250
#
_entry.id   c7982c9e504b395e14df9d232c9a6250
#
_cell.length_a   1.000
_cell.length_b   1.000
_cell.length_c   1.000
_cell.angle_alpha   90.00
_cell.angle_beta   90.00
_cell.angle_gamma   90.00
#
_symmetry.space_group_name_H-M   'P 1'
#
loop_
_entity.id
_entity.type
_entity.pdbx_description
1 polymer ?
#
loop_
_entity_poly.entity_id
_entity_poly.type
_entity_poly.pdbx_seq_one_letter_code
_entity_poly.pdbx_strand_id
1 'polypeptide(L)' 'MIKRGAKIRVVKMDTAGGMVWQAKRLEGKIFTVRFIDSAGQIHLVETGLALIPGVDQYEVVG' A
#
# COMPACT_ATOMS: atom_id res chain seq x y z
N MET A 1 1.00 12.09 -9.40
CA MET A 1 0.20 11.95 -8.16
C MET A 1 -0.65 10.69 -8.26
N ILE A 2 -0.64 9.89 -7.21
CA ILE A 2 -1.43 8.66 -7.18
C ILE A 2 -2.89 8.96 -6.92
N LYS A 3 -3.79 8.18 -7.52
CA LYS A 3 -5.22 8.38 -7.33
C LYS A 3 -5.93 7.02 -7.38
N ARG A 4 -7.22 7.04 -7.04
CA ARG A 4 -8.04 5.84 -7.04
C ARG A 4 -7.99 5.15 -8.40
N GLY A 5 -7.84 3.84 -8.40
CA GLY A 5 -7.75 3.04 -9.60
C GLY A 5 -6.34 2.84 -10.12
N ALA A 6 -5.35 3.57 -9.58
CA ALA A 6 -3.97 3.40 -9.99
C ALA A 6 -3.43 2.04 -9.55
N LYS A 7 -2.48 1.51 -10.32
CA LYS A 7 -1.77 0.29 -9.94
C LYS A 7 -0.46 0.66 -9.30
N ILE A 8 -0.16 0.01 -8.18
CA ILE A 8 1.10 0.24 -7.48
C ILE A 8 1.75 -1.09 -7.15
N ARG A 9 3.07 -1.08 -7.04
CA ARG A 9 3.83 -2.22 -6.53
C ARG A 9 4.33 -1.86 -5.14
N VAL A 10 4.10 -2.75 -4.19
CA VAL A 10 4.62 -2.57 -2.83
C VAL A 10 6.11 -2.90 -2.85
N VAL A 11 6.94 -1.91 -2.52
CA VAL A 11 8.39 -2.08 -2.48
C VAL A 11 8.81 -2.56 -1.11
N LYS A 12 8.34 -1.88 -0.07
CA LYS A 12 8.65 -2.23 1.30
C LYS A 12 7.48 -1.85 2.18
N MET A 13 7.07 -2.76 3.02
CA MET A 13 5.98 -2.51 3.95
C MET A 13 6.50 -2.67 5.36
N ASP A 14 6.58 -1.56 6.07
CA ASP A 14 7.17 -1.50 7.39
C ASP A 14 6.12 -1.05 8.42
N THR A 15 4.89 -1.46 8.16
CA THR A 15 3.77 -1.09 9.02
C THR A 15 3.97 -1.64 10.42
N ALA A 16 3.86 -0.76 11.39
CA ALA A 16 3.99 -1.13 12.80
C ALA A 16 2.79 -1.96 13.24
N GLY A 17 3.00 -2.78 14.26
CA GLY A 17 1.94 -3.60 14.84
C GLY A 17 2.10 -5.07 14.54
N GLY A 18 1.09 -5.85 14.86
CA GLY A 18 1.16 -7.30 14.79
C GLY A 18 1.01 -7.91 13.40
N MET A 19 1.04 -7.10 12.34
CA MET A 19 0.80 -7.56 10.98
C MET A 19 2.08 -7.64 10.14
N VAL A 20 3.23 -7.65 10.77
CA VAL A 20 4.52 -7.58 10.06
C VAL A 20 4.67 -8.73 9.06
N TRP A 21 4.29 -9.93 9.44
CA TRP A 21 4.42 -11.08 8.56
C TRP A 21 3.50 -11.00 7.35
N GLN A 22 2.31 -10.43 7.52
CA GLN A 22 1.39 -10.22 6.41
C GLN A 22 1.92 -9.13 5.48
N ALA A 23 2.47 -8.07 6.06
CA ALA A 23 3.05 -6.99 5.29
C ALA A 23 4.15 -7.50 4.37
N LYS A 24 5.03 -8.35 4.89
CA LYS A 24 6.12 -8.89 4.08
C LYS A 24 5.62 -9.74 2.91
N ARG A 25 4.46 -10.39 3.06
CA ARG A 25 3.90 -11.19 1.97
C ARG A 25 3.39 -10.33 0.82
N LEU A 26 3.16 -9.05 1.07
CA LEU A 26 2.67 -8.12 0.04
C LEU A 26 3.82 -7.47 -0.72
N GLU A 27 5.03 -7.50 -0.20
CA GLU A 27 6.17 -6.87 -0.87
C GLU A 27 6.43 -7.50 -2.22
N GLY A 28 6.67 -6.66 -3.22
CA GLY A 28 6.91 -7.08 -4.59
C GLY A 28 5.66 -7.33 -5.41
N LYS A 29 4.49 -7.25 -4.81
CA LYS A 29 3.23 -7.52 -5.50
C LYS A 29 2.56 -6.22 -5.95
N ILE A 30 1.70 -6.33 -6.95
CA ILE A 30 0.98 -5.19 -7.52
C ILE A 30 -0.44 -5.21 -7.01
N PHE A 31 -0.90 -4.02 -6.58
CA PHE A 31 -2.25 -3.83 -6.06
C PHE A 31 -2.91 -2.63 -6.71
N THR A 32 -4.23 -2.57 -6.58
CA THR A 32 -5.02 -1.45 -7.09
C THR A 32 -5.38 -0.52 -5.94
N VAL A 33 -5.20 0.78 -6.14
CA VAL A 33 -5.57 1.78 -5.13
C VAL A 33 -7.09 1.89 -5.07
N ARG A 34 -7.64 1.66 -3.89
CA ARG A 34 -9.08 1.78 -3.66
C ARG A 34 -9.45 3.24 -3.40
N PHE A 35 -8.76 3.87 -2.46
CA PHE A 35 -8.90 5.30 -2.19
C PHE A 35 -7.76 5.74 -1.28
N ILE A 36 -7.60 7.05 -1.17
CA ILE A 36 -6.61 7.66 -0.27
C ILE A 36 -7.40 8.46 0.75
N ASP A 37 -7.17 8.19 2.04
CA ASP A 37 -7.92 8.86 3.09
C ASP A 37 -7.32 10.23 3.42
N SER A 38 -7.94 10.92 4.37
CA SER A 38 -7.53 12.28 4.73
C SER A 38 -6.13 12.34 5.36
N ALA A 39 -5.65 11.23 5.89
CA ALA A 39 -4.31 11.14 6.45
C ALA A 39 -3.27 10.78 5.40
N GLY A 40 -3.69 10.59 4.14
CA GLY A 40 -2.79 10.21 3.06
C GLY A 40 -2.50 8.72 2.98
N GLN A 41 -3.19 7.91 3.77
CA GLN A 41 -3.00 6.46 3.72
C GLN A 41 -3.67 5.89 2.48
N ILE A 42 -2.95 5.01 1.79
CA ILE A 42 -3.40 4.44 0.53
C ILE A 42 -4.02 3.08 0.80
N HIS A 43 -5.34 3.00 0.63
CA HIS A 43 -6.08 1.77 0.85
C HIS A 43 -6.12 0.95 -0.43
N LEU A 44 -5.99 -0.37 -0.30
CA LEU A 44 -5.88 -1.27 -1.45
C LEU A 44 -7.16 -2.07 -1.62
N VAL A 45 -7.49 -2.38 -2.90
CA VAL A 45 -8.71 -3.14 -3.22
C VAL A 45 -8.56 -4.60 -2.79
N GLU A 46 -7.40 -5.18 -3.08
CA GLU A 46 -7.18 -6.62 -2.93
C GLU A 46 -6.91 -7.06 -1.50
N THR A 47 -6.65 -6.12 -0.62
CA THR A 47 -6.34 -6.40 0.78
C THR A 47 -6.95 -5.32 1.66
N GLY A 48 -7.23 -5.63 2.90
CA GLY A 48 -7.72 -4.66 3.87
C GLY A 48 -6.64 -3.76 4.45
N LEU A 49 -5.40 -3.92 4.01
CA LEU A 49 -4.29 -3.12 4.53
C LEU A 49 -4.18 -1.80 3.78
N ALA A 50 -3.57 -0.81 4.44
CA ALA A 50 -3.30 0.48 3.85
C ALA A 50 -1.81 0.78 3.94
N LEU A 51 -1.28 1.47 2.93
CA LEU A 51 0.11 1.93 2.94
C LEU A 51 0.18 3.26 3.66
N ILE A 52 1.12 3.37 4.60
CA ILE A 52 1.26 4.56 5.45
C ILE A 52 2.38 5.43 4.89
N PRO A 53 2.07 6.70 4.54
CA PRO A 53 3.09 7.61 4.00
C PRO A 53 4.26 7.76 4.97
N GLY A 54 5.47 7.72 4.42
CA GLY A 54 6.68 7.86 5.21
C GLY A 54 7.13 6.60 5.93
N VAL A 55 6.30 5.57 5.95
CA VAL A 55 6.61 4.29 6.59
C VAL A 55 6.74 3.21 5.54
N ASP A 56 5.75 3.09 4.67
CA ASP A 56 5.72 2.08 3.62
C ASP A 56 6.17 2.69 2.30
N GLN A 57 6.82 1.87 1.46
CA GLN A 57 7.32 2.33 0.17
C GLN A 57 6.59 1.59 -0.94
N TYR A 58 6.27 2.33 -1.99
CA TYR A 58 5.59 1.79 -3.16
C TYR A 58 6.03 2.54 -4.40
N GLU A 59 5.72 1.96 -5.56
CA GLU A 59 5.94 2.65 -6.84
C GLU A 59 4.69 2.51 -7.70
N VAL A 60 4.40 3.54 -8.50
CA VAL A 60 3.27 3.53 -9.42
C VAL A 60 3.70 2.77 -10.67
N VAL A 61 2.91 1.77 -11.08
CA VAL A 61 3.28 0.90 -12.21
C VAL A 61 2.25 0.87 -13.33
N GLY A 62 1.16 1.57 -13.18
CA GLY A 62 0.19 1.55 -14.26
C GLY A 62 -0.84 2.63 -14.21
#